data_b32e085eb2d1957f90dc639359048f63
#
_entry.id   b32e085eb2d1957f90dc639359048f63
#
_cell.length_a   1.000
_cell.length_b   1.000
_cell.length_c   1.000
_cell.angle_alpha   90.00
_cell.angle_beta   90.00
_cell.angle_gamma   90.00
#
_symmetry.space_group_name_H-M   'P 1'
#
loop_
_entity.id
_entity.type
_entity.pdbx_description
1 polymer ?
#
loop_
_entity_poly.entity_id
_entity_poly.type
_entity_poly.pdbx_seq_one_letter_code
_entity_poly.pdbx_strand_id
1 'polypeptide(L)'
;MSTVEFIKECQEKVFSGERISADDAKNLFNVPDEDLEELAKCANEITRDYNGNKVDVEQLNNIKKNACSEDCTFCGQSAFFDTGIETYQLPTPDEVVTKAKKAKEEGAESYCLVAAWKEPSPKDFTDVCKIITEINQKVGIDVECSLGFLTKEQATKLKELKVKRYNHNLETAKSKFPEICTTHTYQDRLDTLEIAREAGLELCTGGIIGLGETREQRIEMTLELARIYPEEVTINILVPVPGTPLELQVNLHNSEITRIFSVIRFLLPESVIKISGGRETNLEDSGEKLLQSGANGIITQGYLTMDGNDSQKDRKMIEKIGLEA
;
A
#
# COMPACT_ATOMS: atom_id res chain seq x y z
N MET A 1 19.84 -29.60 3.99
CA MET A 1 18.61 -29.12 3.35
C MET A 1 19.01 -28.13 2.28
N SER A 2 18.56 -28.28 1.05
CA SER A 2 18.78 -27.29 -0.02
C SER A 2 17.89 -26.06 0.19
N THR A 3 18.20 -24.96 -0.50
CA THR A 3 17.36 -23.74 -0.43
C THR A 3 15.92 -24.03 -0.87
N VAL A 4 15.75 -24.77 -1.95
CA VAL A 4 14.44 -25.17 -2.48
C VAL A 4 13.65 -26.03 -1.46
N GLU A 5 14.29 -26.98 -0.79
CA GLU A 5 13.64 -27.78 0.28
C GLU A 5 13.20 -26.87 1.44
N PHE A 6 14.02 -25.90 1.82
CA PHE A 6 13.68 -24.94 2.87
C PHE A 6 12.47 -24.07 2.50
N ILE A 7 12.43 -23.55 1.25
CA ILE A 7 11.29 -22.75 0.75
C ILE A 7 9.99 -23.57 0.87
N LYS A 8 10.02 -24.84 0.44
CA LYS A 8 8.87 -25.73 0.48
C LYS A 8 8.44 -26.08 1.92
N GLU A 9 9.39 -26.30 2.82
CA GLU A 9 9.08 -26.49 4.25
C GLU A 9 8.35 -25.28 4.84
N CYS A 10 8.81 -24.04 4.50
CA CYS A 10 8.12 -22.82 4.92
C CYS A 10 6.70 -22.75 4.32
N GLN A 11 6.51 -23.13 3.06
CA GLN A 11 5.21 -23.17 2.40
C GLN A 11 4.26 -24.19 3.08
N GLU A 12 4.74 -25.37 3.41
CA GLU A 12 3.96 -26.39 4.14
C GLU A 12 3.52 -25.90 5.52
N LYS A 13 4.40 -25.19 6.26
CA LYS A 13 4.01 -24.52 7.51
C LYS A 13 2.83 -23.57 7.28
N VAL A 14 2.90 -22.72 6.26
CA VAL A 14 1.81 -21.78 5.94
C VAL A 14 0.52 -22.52 5.60
N PHE A 15 0.55 -23.56 4.77
CA PHE A 15 -0.63 -24.36 4.43
C PHE A 15 -1.23 -25.14 5.62
N SER A 16 -0.41 -25.48 6.62
CA SER A 16 -0.90 -26.07 7.87
C SER A 16 -1.51 -25.05 8.84
N GLY A 17 -1.51 -23.77 8.48
CA GLY A 17 -1.97 -22.66 9.33
C GLY A 17 -0.93 -22.20 10.35
N GLU A 18 0.30 -22.65 10.25
CA GLU A 18 1.40 -22.19 11.09
C GLU A 18 2.00 -20.90 10.55
N ARG A 19 2.38 -20.00 11.44
CA ARG A 19 3.15 -18.81 11.05
C ARG A 19 4.62 -19.16 10.93
N ILE A 20 5.26 -18.74 9.85
CA ILE A 20 6.72 -18.82 9.73
C ILE A 20 7.38 -17.91 10.78
N SER A 21 8.52 -18.33 11.29
CA SER A 21 9.28 -17.56 12.28
C SER A 21 9.98 -16.35 11.64
N ALA A 22 10.42 -15.40 12.48
CA ALA A 22 11.25 -14.29 12.03
C ALA A 22 12.57 -14.77 11.41
N ASP A 23 13.12 -15.87 11.87
CA ASP A 23 14.36 -16.44 11.30
C ASP A 23 14.08 -17.15 9.97
N ASP A 24 12.93 -17.83 9.82
CA ASP A 24 12.50 -18.36 8.52
C ASP A 24 12.35 -17.20 7.50
N ALA A 25 11.70 -16.11 7.90
CA ALA A 25 11.53 -14.94 7.04
C ALA A 25 12.87 -14.32 6.61
N LYS A 26 13.83 -14.17 7.54
CA LYS A 26 15.18 -13.70 7.21
C LYS A 26 15.88 -14.63 6.23
N ASN A 27 15.74 -15.95 6.41
CA ASN A 27 16.34 -16.91 5.49
C ASN A 27 15.67 -16.86 4.11
N LEU A 28 14.36 -16.68 4.01
CA LEU A 28 13.65 -16.45 2.74
C LEU A 28 14.12 -15.18 2.04
N PHE A 29 14.39 -14.10 2.78
CA PHE A 29 15.01 -12.89 2.22
C PHE A 29 16.43 -13.12 1.69
N ASN A 30 17.15 -14.11 2.19
CA ASN A 30 18.51 -14.44 1.79
C ASN A 30 18.59 -15.59 0.78
N VAL A 31 17.46 -16.03 0.24
CA VAL A 31 17.43 -17.01 -0.87
C VAL A 31 18.24 -16.47 -2.04
N PRO A 32 19.17 -17.26 -2.65
CA PRO A 32 19.92 -16.85 -3.82
C PRO A 32 19.03 -16.50 -5.01
N ASP A 33 19.49 -15.62 -5.90
CA ASP A 33 18.72 -15.19 -7.07
C ASP A 33 18.38 -16.36 -8.02
N GLU A 34 19.19 -17.40 -8.06
CA GLU A 34 18.94 -18.64 -8.82
C GLU A 34 17.72 -19.43 -8.32
N ASP A 35 17.35 -19.30 -7.03
CA ASP A 35 16.20 -19.97 -6.42
C ASP A 35 14.99 -19.02 -6.25
N LEU A 36 15.10 -17.76 -6.70
CA LEU A 36 14.03 -16.74 -6.54
C LEU A 36 12.73 -17.12 -7.27
N GLU A 37 12.85 -17.82 -8.39
CA GLU A 37 11.68 -18.28 -9.15
C GLU A 37 10.84 -19.30 -8.34
N GLU A 38 11.51 -20.21 -7.61
CA GLU A 38 10.80 -21.15 -6.72
C GLU A 38 10.16 -20.43 -5.54
N LEU A 39 10.84 -19.45 -4.94
CA LEU A 39 10.25 -18.61 -3.88
C LEU A 39 8.99 -17.88 -4.38
N ALA A 40 9.06 -17.26 -5.56
CA ALA A 40 7.94 -16.56 -6.17
C ALA A 40 6.77 -17.51 -6.51
N LYS A 41 7.07 -18.70 -7.02
CA LYS A 41 6.08 -19.74 -7.30
C LYS A 41 5.38 -20.19 -6.03
N CYS A 42 6.09 -20.52 -4.97
CA CYS A 42 5.50 -20.92 -3.68
C CYS A 42 4.64 -19.78 -3.11
N ALA A 43 5.09 -18.52 -3.20
CA ALA A 43 4.29 -17.37 -2.78
C ALA A 43 2.99 -17.23 -3.59
N ASN A 44 3.04 -17.47 -4.92
CA ASN A 44 1.84 -17.47 -5.76
C ASN A 44 0.87 -18.60 -5.37
N GLU A 45 1.37 -19.80 -5.10
CA GLU A 45 0.55 -20.93 -4.64
C GLU A 45 -0.15 -20.62 -3.31
N ILE A 46 0.56 -20.01 -2.35
CA ILE A 46 -0.04 -19.50 -1.11
C ILE A 46 -1.14 -18.46 -1.43
N THR A 47 -0.86 -17.53 -2.34
CA THR A 47 -1.85 -16.51 -2.72
C THR A 47 -3.12 -17.17 -3.29
N ARG A 48 -2.97 -18.15 -4.18
CA ARG A 48 -4.14 -18.82 -4.78
C ARG A 48 -4.94 -19.64 -3.78
N ASP A 49 -4.28 -20.28 -2.82
CA ASP A 49 -4.96 -21.04 -1.78
C ASP A 49 -5.78 -20.17 -0.82
N TYR A 50 -5.18 -19.09 -0.33
CA TYR A 50 -5.81 -18.22 0.68
C TYR A 50 -6.75 -17.15 0.08
N ASN A 51 -6.45 -16.65 -1.12
CA ASN A 51 -7.13 -15.47 -1.69
C ASN A 51 -7.83 -15.77 -3.04
N GLY A 52 -7.68 -16.98 -3.59
CA GLY A 52 -8.24 -17.35 -4.89
C GLY A 52 -7.57 -16.62 -6.07
N ASN A 53 -8.31 -16.50 -7.16
CA ASN A 53 -7.82 -15.92 -8.41
C ASN A 53 -8.21 -14.44 -8.59
N LYS A 54 -8.92 -13.86 -7.65
CA LYS A 54 -9.36 -12.48 -7.73
C LYS A 54 -8.25 -11.52 -7.36
N VAL A 55 -8.08 -10.47 -8.15
CA VAL A 55 -7.18 -9.34 -7.89
C VAL A 55 -8.01 -8.17 -7.35
N ASP A 56 -7.68 -7.68 -6.16
CA ASP A 56 -8.28 -6.47 -5.59
C ASP A 56 -7.85 -5.25 -6.39
N VAL A 57 -8.81 -4.49 -6.92
CA VAL A 57 -8.56 -3.30 -7.75
C VAL A 57 -9.09 -2.07 -7.03
N GLU A 58 -8.18 -1.18 -6.67
CA GLU A 58 -8.48 0.07 -6.00
C GLU A 58 -8.25 1.26 -6.92
N GLN A 59 -9.11 2.27 -6.80
CA GLN A 59 -8.83 3.63 -7.29
C GLN A 59 -8.74 4.60 -6.13
N LEU A 60 -7.84 5.56 -6.22
CA LEU A 60 -7.71 6.60 -5.21
C LEU A 60 -8.01 7.99 -5.77
N ASN A 61 -8.42 8.87 -4.88
CA ASN A 61 -8.63 10.29 -5.17
C ASN A 61 -7.86 11.13 -4.16
N ASN A 62 -6.86 11.83 -4.65
CA ASN A 62 -6.13 12.82 -3.87
C ASN A 62 -7.02 14.06 -3.68
N ILE A 63 -7.85 14.08 -2.61
CA ILE A 63 -8.85 15.12 -2.34
C ILE A 63 -8.24 16.42 -1.81
N LYS A 64 -6.99 16.40 -1.31
CA LYS A 64 -6.22 17.60 -0.98
C LYS A 64 -4.78 17.37 -1.42
N LYS A 65 -4.32 18.20 -2.37
CA LYS A 65 -3.04 18.04 -3.03
C LYS A 65 -2.06 19.11 -2.56
N ASN A 66 -0.82 18.65 -2.26
CA ASN A 66 0.32 19.50 -1.90
C ASN A 66 0.16 20.28 -0.58
N ALA A 67 1.21 21.02 -0.21
CA ALA A 67 1.30 21.84 1.01
C ALA A 67 1.08 21.05 2.32
N CYS A 68 1.53 19.78 2.36
CA CYS A 68 1.58 19.00 3.59
C CYS A 68 2.63 19.57 4.55
N SER A 69 2.30 19.66 5.84
CA SER A 69 3.21 20.17 6.87
C SER A 69 4.31 19.21 7.31
N GLU A 70 4.38 18.03 6.71
CA GLU A 70 5.38 17.01 7.04
C GLU A 70 6.56 17.04 6.07
N ASP A 71 7.76 16.71 6.57
CA ASP A 71 9.04 16.80 5.84
C ASP A 71 9.50 15.45 5.25
N CYS A 72 8.59 14.52 4.99
CA CYS A 72 8.92 13.20 4.44
C CYS A 72 9.76 13.34 3.16
N THR A 73 11.01 12.89 3.19
CA THR A 73 12.06 13.17 2.18
C THR A 73 11.75 12.65 0.76
N PHE A 74 10.84 11.71 0.63
CA PHE A 74 10.37 11.16 -0.66
C PHE A 74 9.16 11.89 -1.23
N CYS A 75 8.46 12.70 -0.41
CA CYS A 75 7.11 13.15 -0.73
C CYS A 75 7.10 14.46 -1.49
N GLY A 76 6.69 14.40 -2.77
CA GLY A 76 6.52 15.60 -3.59
C GLY A 76 5.40 16.54 -3.13
N GLN A 77 4.55 16.13 -2.19
CA GLN A 77 3.46 16.96 -1.65
C GLN A 77 3.83 17.71 -0.34
N SER A 78 5.08 17.57 0.12
CA SER A 78 5.59 18.28 1.29
C SER A 78 5.74 19.78 1.01
N ALA A 79 5.34 20.63 1.98
CA ALA A 79 5.57 22.08 1.91
C ALA A 79 7.05 22.46 2.11
N PHE A 80 7.90 21.51 2.50
CA PHE A 80 9.34 21.73 2.66
C PHE A 80 10.11 21.70 1.33
N PHE A 81 9.50 21.19 0.25
CA PHE A 81 10.18 20.97 -1.03
C PHE A 81 9.46 21.71 -2.17
N ASP A 82 10.24 22.28 -3.09
CA ASP A 82 9.72 22.91 -4.32
C ASP A 82 9.68 21.86 -5.44
N THR A 83 8.56 21.23 -5.59
CA THR A 83 8.35 20.15 -6.58
C THR A 83 7.47 20.57 -7.75
N GLY A 84 7.02 21.82 -7.77
CA GLY A 84 6.12 22.34 -8.83
C GLY A 84 4.72 21.74 -8.83
N ILE A 85 4.35 20.91 -7.82
CA ILE A 85 3.03 20.29 -7.73
C ILE A 85 1.99 21.36 -7.35
N GLU A 86 0.93 21.46 -8.14
CA GLU A 86 -0.17 22.40 -7.88
C GLU A 86 -0.91 22.08 -6.58
N THR A 87 -1.31 23.12 -5.86
CA THR A 87 -2.12 23.01 -4.63
C THR A 87 -3.59 23.27 -4.94
N TYR A 88 -4.48 22.41 -4.43
CA TYR A 88 -5.91 22.68 -4.47
C TYR A 88 -6.59 22.37 -3.13
N GLN A 89 -7.73 23.04 -2.90
CA GLN A 89 -8.58 22.83 -1.74
C GLN A 89 -9.41 21.56 -1.88
N LEU A 90 -10.07 21.14 -0.79
CA LEU A 90 -11.00 20.01 -0.83
C LEU A 90 -12.07 20.25 -1.93
N PRO A 91 -12.33 19.25 -2.78
CA PRO A 91 -13.38 19.31 -3.79
C PRO A 91 -14.77 19.25 -3.14
N THR A 92 -15.77 19.62 -3.89
CA THR A 92 -17.17 19.46 -3.47
C THR A 92 -17.56 17.98 -3.42
N PRO A 93 -18.54 17.59 -2.57
CA PRO A 93 -19.02 16.21 -2.54
C PRO A 93 -19.49 15.69 -3.92
N ASP A 94 -20.16 16.51 -4.73
CA ASP A 94 -20.65 16.11 -6.06
C ASP A 94 -19.49 15.80 -7.04
N GLU A 95 -18.38 16.53 -6.97
CA GLU A 95 -17.19 16.25 -7.78
C GLU A 95 -16.57 14.90 -7.41
N VAL A 96 -16.49 14.60 -6.11
CA VAL A 96 -15.93 13.32 -5.63
C VAL A 96 -16.87 12.16 -5.94
N VAL A 97 -18.18 12.34 -5.76
CA VAL A 97 -19.20 11.34 -6.12
C VAL A 97 -19.15 11.00 -7.61
N THR A 98 -18.94 12.00 -8.47
CA THR A 98 -18.81 11.77 -9.91
C THR A 98 -17.60 10.90 -10.24
N LYS A 99 -16.45 11.17 -9.61
CA LYS A 99 -15.24 10.34 -9.76
C LYS A 99 -15.41 8.93 -9.19
N ALA A 100 -16.05 8.80 -8.02
CA ALA A 100 -16.30 7.50 -7.38
C ALA A 100 -17.26 6.63 -8.22
N LYS A 101 -18.28 7.23 -8.86
CA LYS A 101 -19.16 6.51 -9.81
C LYS A 101 -18.35 5.96 -10.99
N LYS A 102 -17.51 6.79 -11.58
CA LYS A 102 -16.63 6.39 -12.68
C LYS A 102 -15.71 5.25 -12.24
N ALA A 103 -15.08 5.34 -11.06
CA ALA A 103 -14.23 4.28 -10.52
C ALA A 103 -14.99 2.95 -10.42
N LYS A 104 -16.21 2.97 -9.89
CA LYS A 104 -17.07 1.77 -9.81
C LYS A 104 -17.43 1.20 -11.19
N GLU A 105 -17.79 2.05 -12.14
CA GLU A 105 -18.08 1.65 -13.53
C GLU A 105 -16.86 1.04 -14.23
N GLU A 106 -15.67 1.48 -13.87
CA GLU A 106 -14.39 0.96 -14.34
C GLU A 106 -13.95 -0.32 -13.59
N GLY A 107 -14.76 -0.80 -12.64
CA GLY A 107 -14.55 -2.05 -11.92
C GLY A 107 -13.67 -1.97 -10.67
N ALA A 108 -13.44 -0.78 -10.11
CA ALA A 108 -12.81 -0.68 -8.81
C ALA A 108 -13.72 -1.25 -7.71
N GLU A 109 -13.13 -2.03 -6.79
CA GLU A 109 -13.83 -2.58 -5.63
C GLU A 109 -13.89 -1.56 -4.49
N SER A 110 -12.82 -0.79 -4.33
CA SER A 110 -12.70 0.24 -3.33
C SER A 110 -12.25 1.58 -3.92
N TYR A 111 -12.57 2.64 -3.19
CA TYR A 111 -12.24 4.01 -3.55
C TYR A 111 -11.64 4.75 -2.36
N CYS A 112 -10.35 5.03 -2.43
CA CYS A 112 -9.61 5.63 -1.35
C CYS A 112 -9.56 7.16 -1.45
N LEU A 113 -9.97 7.84 -0.40
CA LEU A 113 -9.85 9.29 -0.23
C LEU A 113 -8.52 9.62 0.45
N VAL A 114 -7.61 10.25 -0.28
CA VAL A 114 -6.27 10.59 0.20
C VAL A 114 -6.13 12.10 0.34
N ALA A 115 -5.52 12.58 1.42
CA ALA A 115 -5.29 13.99 1.64
C ALA A 115 -3.86 14.29 2.11
N ALA A 116 -3.21 15.28 1.46
CA ALA A 116 -1.87 15.74 1.79
C ALA A 116 -1.88 16.69 3.00
N TRP A 117 -1.90 16.15 4.20
CA TRP A 117 -1.77 16.85 5.48
C TRP A 117 -1.21 15.92 6.55
N LYS A 118 -0.79 16.48 7.68
CA LYS A 118 -0.44 15.72 8.87
C LYS A 118 -1.68 15.09 9.50
N GLU A 119 -2.72 15.91 9.69
CA GLU A 119 -4.02 15.56 10.25
C GLU A 119 -5.09 16.52 9.71
N PRO A 120 -6.35 16.11 9.62
CA PRO A 120 -7.41 17.01 9.20
C PRO A 120 -7.74 18.04 10.27
N SER A 121 -7.94 19.31 9.87
CA SER A 121 -8.57 20.29 10.76
C SER A 121 -10.02 19.86 11.09
N PRO A 122 -10.64 20.35 12.18
CA PRO A 122 -12.03 20.03 12.50
C PRO A 122 -13.00 20.35 11.35
N LYS A 123 -12.73 21.43 10.61
CA LYS A 123 -13.52 21.82 9.42
C LYS A 123 -13.32 20.83 8.29
N ASP A 124 -12.05 20.53 7.93
CA ASP A 124 -11.74 19.62 6.83
C ASP A 124 -12.27 18.20 7.11
N PHE A 125 -12.15 17.73 8.35
CA PHE A 125 -12.74 16.45 8.75
C PHE A 125 -14.25 16.41 8.58
N THR A 126 -14.95 17.50 8.95
CA THR A 126 -16.39 17.63 8.74
C THR A 126 -16.74 17.57 7.25
N ASP A 127 -15.97 18.23 6.40
CA ASP A 127 -16.21 18.23 4.95
C ASP A 127 -15.92 16.85 4.34
N VAL A 128 -14.85 16.15 4.78
CA VAL A 128 -14.59 14.75 4.39
C VAL A 128 -15.74 13.83 4.82
N CYS A 129 -16.28 13.98 6.02
CA CYS A 129 -17.43 13.19 6.47
C CYS A 129 -18.67 13.37 5.57
N LYS A 130 -18.91 14.58 5.06
CA LYS A 130 -19.97 14.84 4.07
C LYS A 130 -19.69 14.10 2.76
N ILE A 131 -18.46 14.17 2.25
CA ILE A 131 -18.05 13.47 1.04
C ILE A 131 -18.31 11.95 1.18
N ILE A 132 -17.85 11.34 2.27
CA ILE A 132 -18.06 9.91 2.54
C ILE A 132 -19.55 9.57 2.59
N THR A 133 -20.34 10.38 3.27
CA THR A 133 -21.81 10.18 3.35
C THR A 133 -22.45 10.16 1.96
N GLU A 134 -22.08 11.10 1.11
CA GLU A 134 -22.61 11.21 -0.25
C GLU A 134 -22.18 10.04 -1.15
N ILE A 135 -20.92 9.57 -1.03
CA ILE A 135 -20.44 8.38 -1.76
C ILE A 135 -21.25 7.16 -1.33
N ASN A 136 -21.41 6.92 -0.03
CA ASN A 136 -22.16 5.79 0.49
C ASN A 136 -23.61 5.76 0.04
N GLN A 137 -24.26 6.94 -0.03
CA GLN A 137 -25.66 7.05 -0.43
C GLN A 137 -25.87 6.93 -1.94
N LYS A 138 -24.93 7.45 -2.76
CA LYS A 138 -25.14 7.64 -4.20
C LYS A 138 -24.37 6.65 -5.07
N VAL A 139 -23.33 5.99 -4.55
CA VAL A 139 -22.43 5.13 -5.34
C VAL A 139 -22.47 3.69 -4.86
N GLY A 140 -22.32 3.45 -3.56
CA GLY A 140 -22.26 2.11 -2.98
C GLY A 140 -21.00 1.34 -3.44
N ILE A 141 -19.85 1.99 -3.35
CA ILE A 141 -18.50 1.42 -3.46
C ILE A 141 -17.88 1.42 -2.06
N ASP A 142 -17.00 0.48 -1.76
CA ASP A 142 -16.27 0.49 -0.50
C ASP A 142 -15.39 1.74 -0.40
N VAL A 143 -15.53 2.50 0.70
CA VAL A 143 -14.73 3.70 0.92
C VAL A 143 -13.57 3.39 1.85
N GLU A 144 -12.39 3.78 1.43
CA GLU A 144 -11.17 3.77 2.23
C GLU A 144 -10.65 5.20 2.44
N CYS A 145 -9.84 5.41 3.47
CA CYS A 145 -9.34 6.73 3.81
C CYS A 145 -7.87 6.73 4.20
N SER A 146 -7.11 7.67 3.65
CA SER A 146 -5.74 8.01 4.03
C SER A 146 -5.67 9.51 4.39
N LEU A 147 -6.00 9.82 5.65
CA LEU A 147 -6.23 11.19 6.13
C LEU A 147 -5.20 11.65 7.17
N GLY A 148 -4.02 11.01 7.22
CA GLY A 148 -2.99 11.33 8.20
C GLY A 148 -3.30 10.75 9.59
N PHE A 149 -2.91 11.48 10.65
CA PHE A 149 -3.18 11.04 12.02
C PHE A 149 -4.65 11.21 12.40
N LEU A 150 -5.13 10.31 13.26
CA LEU A 150 -6.51 10.31 13.74
C LEU A 150 -6.58 10.45 15.26
N THR A 151 -7.61 11.16 15.73
CA THR A 151 -8.07 10.99 17.11
C THR A 151 -9.03 9.80 17.22
N LYS A 152 -9.28 9.32 18.44
CA LYS A 152 -10.26 8.22 18.70
C LYS A 152 -11.66 8.60 18.24
N GLU A 153 -12.06 9.85 18.43
CA GLU A 153 -13.36 10.39 18.00
C GLU A 153 -13.48 10.38 16.47
N GLN A 154 -12.42 10.77 15.77
CA GLN A 154 -12.39 10.76 14.31
C GLN A 154 -12.48 9.32 13.76
N ALA A 155 -11.70 8.38 14.32
CA ALA A 155 -11.73 6.98 13.93
C ALA A 155 -13.12 6.36 14.16
N THR A 156 -13.74 6.60 15.32
CA THR A 156 -15.10 6.18 15.61
C THR A 156 -16.08 6.75 14.59
N LYS A 157 -15.93 8.04 14.24
CA LYS A 157 -16.80 8.68 13.25
C LYS A 157 -16.66 8.08 11.86
N LEU A 158 -15.44 7.77 11.42
CA LEU A 158 -15.21 7.09 10.14
C LEU A 158 -15.88 5.70 10.13
N LYS A 159 -15.79 4.95 11.23
CA LYS A 159 -16.49 3.65 11.35
C LYS A 159 -18.01 3.79 11.29
N GLU A 160 -18.59 4.76 11.98
CA GLU A 160 -20.03 5.08 11.90
C GLU A 160 -20.47 5.39 10.45
N LEU A 161 -19.63 6.06 9.69
CA LEU A 161 -19.81 6.36 8.28
C LEU A 161 -19.54 5.18 7.34
N LYS A 162 -19.28 3.98 7.89
CA LYS A 162 -19.01 2.74 7.15
C LYS A 162 -17.76 2.83 6.25
N VAL A 163 -16.76 3.60 6.67
CA VAL A 163 -15.43 3.47 6.07
C VAL A 163 -14.96 2.05 6.33
N LYS A 164 -14.54 1.35 5.28
CA LYS A 164 -14.09 -0.04 5.38
C LYS A 164 -12.71 -0.10 6.00
N ARG A 165 -11.75 0.64 5.45
CA ARG A 165 -10.33 0.53 5.77
C ARG A 165 -9.68 1.88 5.97
N TYR A 166 -8.75 1.95 6.92
CA TYR A 166 -7.92 3.13 7.13
C TYR A 166 -6.49 2.87 6.70
N ASN A 167 -6.01 3.68 5.76
CA ASN A 167 -4.70 3.55 5.16
C ASN A 167 -3.71 4.48 5.88
N HIS A 168 -2.73 3.88 6.55
CA HIS A 168 -1.67 4.63 7.24
C HIS A 168 -0.36 3.84 7.22
N ASN A 169 0.53 4.19 6.31
CA ASN A 169 1.76 3.45 6.07
C ASN A 169 2.78 3.61 7.21
N LEU A 170 3.63 2.60 7.39
CA LEU A 170 4.87 2.70 8.18
C LEU A 170 5.95 3.51 7.44
N GLU A 171 5.83 3.61 6.13
CA GLU A 171 6.73 4.18 5.13
C GLU A 171 8.04 3.39 4.95
N THR A 172 8.72 3.05 6.04
CA THR A 172 10.00 2.31 6.03
C THR A 172 10.21 1.56 7.34
N ALA A 173 11.39 0.96 7.54
CA ALA A 173 11.78 0.38 8.81
C ALA A 173 11.89 1.42 9.94
N LYS A 174 11.63 1.02 11.18
CA LYS A 174 11.77 1.89 12.35
C LYS A 174 13.18 2.47 12.46
N SER A 175 14.21 1.65 12.18
CA SER A 175 15.62 2.07 12.22
C SER A 175 15.98 3.08 11.13
N LYS A 176 15.28 3.06 9.98
CA LYS A 176 15.49 4.00 8.87
C LYS A 176 14.65 5.26 9.01
N PHE A 177 13.54 5.20 9.71
CA PHE A 177 12.53 6.26 9.76
C PHE A 177 13.07 7.67 10.12
N PRO A 178 14.02 7.82 11.08
CA PRO A 178 14.57 9.15 11.42
C PRO A 178 15.29 9.86 10.27
N GLU A 179 15.75 9.11 9.24
CA GLU A 179 16.36 9.70 8.04
C GLU A 179 15.31 10.11 7.01
N ILE A 180 14.07 9.63 7.15
CA ILE A 180 12.98 9.84 6.20
C ILE A 180 12.06 10.97 6.63
N CYS A 181 11.77 11.10 7.93
CA CYS A 181 10.88 12.12 8.45
C CYS A 181 11.31 12.57 9.85
N THR A 182 11.27 13.89 10.11
CA THR A 182 11.62 14.47 11.41
C THR A 182 10.45 15.19 12.09
N THR A 183 9.36 15.47 11.37
CA THR A 183 8.19 16.21 11.87
C THR A 183 7.20 15.34 12.64
N HIS A 184 7.36 14.02 12.60
CA HIS A 184 6.67 13.05 13.45
C HIS A 184 7.52 11.79 13.61
N THR A 185 7.13 10.91 14.52
CA THR A 185 7.86 9.70 14.86
C THR A 185 7.23 8.45 14.23
N TYR A 186 8.00 7.38 14.15
CA TYR A 186 7.50 6.05 13.79
C TYR A 186 6.41 5.57 14.76
N GLN A 187 6.51 5.93 16.05
CA GLN A 187 5.51 5.57 17.05
C GLN A 187 4.16 6.25 16.78
N ASP A 188 4.14 7.51 16.35
CA ASP A 188 2.90 8.23 16.01
C ASP A 188 2.13 7.49 14.91
N ARG A 189 2.83 6.83 13.97
CA ARG A 189 2.19 6.00 12.94
C ARG A 189 1.58 4.74 13.52
N LEU A 190 2.30 4.04 14.39
CA LEU A 190 1.78 2.86 15.08
C LEU A 190 0.56 3.20 15.95
N ASP A 191 0.61 4.31 16.67
CA ASP A 191 -0.50 4.78 17.52
C ASP A 191 -1.76 5.06 16.68
N THR A 192 -1.59 5.63 15.50
CA THR A 192 -2.72 5.87 14.57
C THR A 192 -3.34 4.56 14.07
N LEU A 193 -2.52 3.57 13.73
CA LEU A 193 -3.01 2.24 13.34
C LEU A 193 -3.77 1.56 14.48
N GLU A 194 -3.26 1.68 15.72
CA GLU A 194 -3.94 1.14 16.90
C GLU A 194 -5.29 1.83 17.14
N ILE A 195 -5.34 3.17 17.04
CA ILE A 195 -6.59 3.96 17.15
C ILE A 195 -7.61 3.51 16.09
N ALA A 196 -7.19 3.32 14.84
CA ALA A 196 -8.07 2.86 13.78
C ALA A 196 -8.61 1.44 14.06
N ARG A 197 -7.75 0.52 14.51
CA ARG A 197 -8.12 -0.86 14.87
C ARG A 197 -9.06 -0.90 16.08
N GLU A 198 -8.80 -0.14 17.13
CA GLU A 198 -9.69 -0.03 18.29
C GLU A 198 -11.09 0.48 17.92
N ALA A 199 -11.20 1.34 16.92
CA ALA A 199 -12.48 1.81 16.37
C ALA A 199 -13.19 0.77 15.49
N GLY A 200 -12.54 -0.36 15.18
CA GLY A 200 -13.09 -1.45 14.36
C GLY A 200 -12.95 -1.21 12.85
N LEU A 201 -12.10 -0.31 12.41
CA LEU A 201 -11.70 -0.16 11.01
C LEU A 201 -10.74 -1.28 10.62
N GLU A 202 -10.84 -1.79 9.39
CA GLU A 202 -9.78 -2.59 8.79
C GLU A 202 -8.54 -1.71 8.58
N LEU A 203 -7.36 -2.30 8.65
CA LEU A 203 -6.12 -1.59 8.42
C LEU A 203 -5.56 -1.86 7.03
N CYS A 204 -5.14 -0.79 6.36
CA CYS A 204 -4.17 -0.85 5.28
C CYS A 204 -2.88 -0.17 5.76
N THR A 205 -1.78 -0.90 5.75
CA THR A 205 -0.48 -0.34 6.08
C THR A 205 0.61 -1.04 5.27
N GLY A 206 1.67 -0.31 5.01
CA GLY A 206 2.78 -0.81 4.23
C GLY A 206 3.92 0.20 4.24
N GLY A 207 4.60 0.33 3.12
CA GLY A 207 5.72 1.25 3.01
C GLY A 207 6.18 1.46 1.59
N ILE A 208 7.30 2.14 1.50
CA ILE A 208 7.99 2.44 0.25
C ILE A 208 9.32 1.68 0.26
N ILE A 209 9.59 0.94 -0.78
CA ILE A 209 10.88 0.29 -1.01
C ILE A 209 11.70 1.09 -1.99
N GLY A 210 13.02 1.12 -1.79
CA GLY A 210 13.94 1.92 -2.60
C GLY A 210 14.29 3.29 -2.02
N LEU A 211 13.99 3.55 -0.74
CA LEU A 211 14.35 4.79 -0.02
C LEU A 211 15.84 4.87 0.41
N GLY A 212 16.68 3.99 -0.12
CA GLY A 212 18.08 3.83 0.32
C GLY A 212 18.22 2.98 1.58
N GLU A 213 17.20 2.24 1.94
CA GLU A 213 17.21 1.27 3.04
C GLU A 213 18.02 0.01 2.67
N THR A 214 18.61 -0.62 3.68
CA THR A 214 19.32 -1.90 3.52
C THR A 214 18.33 -3.07 3.46
N ARG A 215 18.83 -4.26 3.07
CA ARG A 215 18.00 -5.49 3.10
C ARG A 215 17.54 -5.81 4.52
N GLU A 216 18.38 -5.61 5.53
CA GLU A 216 18.03 -5.80 6.94
C GLU A 216 16.89 -4.87 7.36
N GLN A 217 16.88 -3.63 6.87
CA GLN A 217 15.80 -2.69 7.13
C GLN A 217 14.50 -3.09 6.41
N ARG A 218 14.57 -3.64 5.19
CA ARG A 218 13.38 -4.24 4.53
C ARG A 218 12.82 -5.42 5.31
N ILE A 219 13.69 -6.29 5.84
CA ILE A 219 13.30 -7.38 6.74
C ILE A 219 12.63 -6.83 7.99
N GLU A 220 13.21 -5.80 8.62
CA GLU A 220 12.64 -5.14 9.81
C GLU A 220 11.23 -4.62 9.53
N MET A 221 11.02 -3.89 8.44
CA MET A 221 9.70 -3.38 8.03
C MET A 221 8.70 -4.54 7.79
N THR A 222 9.14 -5.57 7.08
CA THR A 222 8.27 -6.72 6.76
C THR A 222 7.85 -7.49 8.02
N LEU A 223 8.76 -7.67 8.97
CA LEU A 223 8.43 -8.30 10.26
C LEU A 223 7.49 -7.44 11.11
N GLU A 224 7.61 -6.12 11.04
CA GLU A 224 6.66 -5.21 11.71
C GLU A 224 5.27 -5.29 11.06
N LEU A 225 5.17 -5.37 9.74
CA LEU A 225 3.90 -5.63 9.05
C LEU A 225 3.29 -6.96 9.49
N ALA A 226 4.10 -8.02 9.61
CA ALA A 226 3.65 -9.32 10.12
C ALA A 226 3.18 -9.26 11.58
N ARG A 227 3.77 -8.41 12.41
CA ARG A 227 3.34 -8.17 13.79
C ARG A 227 1.99 -7.43 13.85
N ILE A 228 1.82 -6.42 13.02
CA ILE A 228 0.56 -5.66 12.92
C ILE A 228 -0.55 -6.55 12.35
N TYR A 229 -0.24 -7.39 11.37
CA TYR A 229 -1.19 -8.27 10.66
C TYR A 229 -2.40 -7.51 10.12
N PRO A 230 -2.19 -6.57 9.18
CA PRO A 230 -3.26 -5.78 8.61
C PRO A 230 -4.06 -6.59 7.59
N GLU A 231 -5.29 -6.18 7.32
CA GLU A 231 -6.14 -6.75 6.27
C GLU A 231 -5.57 -6.49 4.88
N GLU A 232 -4.84 -5.37 4.74
CA GLU A 232 -4.19 -5.01 3.48
C GLU A 232 -2.77 -4.47 3.71
N VAL A 233 -1.84 -4.92 2.87
CA VAL A 233 -0.48 -4.40 2.78
C VAL A 233 -0.29 -3.67 1.45
N THR A 234 0.11 -2.40 1.50
CA THR A 234 0.36 -1.57 0.33
C THR A 234 1.85 -1.31 0.17
N ILE A 235 2.47 -1.86 -0.85
CA ILE A 235 3.89 -1.63 -1.14
C ILE A 235 4.04 -0.70 -2.34
N ASN A 236 4.67 0.44 -2.08
CA ASN A 236 5.07 1.41 -3.10
C ASN A 236 6.53 1.17 -3.49
N ILE A 237 6.84 1.37 -4.76
CA ILE A 237 8.22 1.37 -5.25
C ILE A 237 8.59 2.82 -5.52
N LEU A 238 9.65 3.31 -4.89
CA LEU A 238 10.03 4.72 -5.00
C LEU A 238 10.13 5.16 -6.46
N VAL A 239 9.48 6.28 -6.76
CA VAL A 239 9.75 7.08 -7.95
C VAL A 239 10.37 8.38 -7.47
N PRO A 240 11.66 8.62 -7.74
CA PRO A 240 12.31 9.86 -7.34
C PRO A 240 11.60 11.08 -7.91
N VAL A 241 11.24 12.02 -7.05
CA VAL A 241 10.56 13.26 -7.45
C VAL A 241 11.57 14.40 -7.46
N PRO A 242 11.74 15.13 -8.59
CA PRO A 242 12.60 16.31 -8.66
C PRO A 242 12.25 17.33 -7.57
N GLY A 243 13.25 17.94 -6.98
CA GLY A 243 13.10 18.90 -5.88
C GLY A 243 12.98 18.27 -4.49
N THR A 244 12.88 16.94 -4.38
CA THR A 244 12.92 16.24 -3.08
C THR A 244 14.33 15.79 -2.72
N PRO A 245 14.65 15.54 -1.42
CA PRO A 245 15.96 15.01 -1.03
C PRO A 245 16.34 13.68 -1.69
N LEU A 246 15.37 12.88 -2.14
CA LEU A 246 15.58 11.58 -2.78
C LEU A 246 15.49 11.64 -4.32
N GLU A 247 15.59 12.82 -4.94
CA GLU A 247 15.48 12.97 -6.41
C GLU A 247 16.54 12.20 -7.22
N LEU A 248 17.68 11.87 -6.62
CA LEU A 248 18.76 11.13 -7.25
C LEU A 248 18.87 9.67 -6.74
N GLN A 249 17.87 9.20 -6.02
CA GLN A 249 17.87 7.83 -5.46
C GLN A 249 17.82 6.80 -6.61
N VAL A 250 18.65 5.78 -6.50
CA VAL A 250 18.70 4.68 -7.48
C VAL A 250 17.62 3.66 -7.20
N ASN A 251 16.92 3.21 -8.24
CA ASN A 251 15.87 2.21 -8.15
C ASN A 251 16.39 0.85 -7.69
N LEU A 252 15.52 0.10 -7.01
CA LEU A 252 15.79 -1.29 -6.65
C LEU A 252 15.80 -2.19 -7.88
N HIS A 253 16.61 -3.25 -7.81
CA HIS A 253 16.60 -4.31 -8.83
C HIS A 253 15.30 -5.13 -8.71
N ASN A 254 14.76 -5.57 -9.86
CA ASN A 254 13.48 -6.31 -9.92
C ASN A 254 13.50 -7.63 -9.12
N SER A 255 14.66 -8.31 -9.02
CA SER A 255 14.81 -9.50 -8.18
C SER A 255 14.54 -9.21 -6.70
N GLU A 256 15.00 -8.06 -6.20
CA GLU A 256 14.78 -7.65 -4.82
C GLU A 256 13.30 -7.28 -4.58
N ILE A 257 12.66 -6.61 -5.53
CA ILE A 257 11.22 -6.29 -5.46
C ILE A 257 10.39 -7.58 -5.40
N THR A 258 10.66 -8.54 -6.31
CA THR A 258 9.99 -9.86 -6.32
C THR A 258 10.15 -10.58 -4.98
N ARG A 259 11.37 -10.58 -4.43
CA ARG A 259 11.69 -11.19 -3.13
C ARG A 259 10.85 -10.62 -2.00
N ILE A 260 10.73 -9.30 -1.93
CA ILE A 260 9.96 -8.60 -0.89
C ILE A 260 8.49 -9.03 -0.94
N PHE A 261 7.85 -8.98 -2.11
CA PHE A 261 6.45 -9.39 -2.26
C PHE A 261 6.24 -10.86 -1.91
N SER A 262 7.15 -11.74 -2.35
CA SER A 262 7.09 -13.16 -2.03
C SER A 262 7.18 -13.41 -0.53
N VAL A 263 8.15 -12.81 0.16
CA VAL A 263 8.31 -13.04 1.62
C VAL A 263 7.17 -12.43 2.42
N ILE A 264 6.63 -11.27 2.01
CA ILE A 264 5.44 -10.71 2.66
C ILE A 264 4.28 -11.70 2.58
N ARG A 265 4.08 -12.40 1.44
CA ARG A 265 3.02 -13.41 1.31
C ARG A 265 3.19 -14.59 2.26
N PHE A 266 4.41 -15.08 2.45
CA PHE A 266 4.67 -16.14 3.43
C PHE A 266 4.31 -15.72 4.86
N LEU A 267 4.52 -14.46 5.20
CA LEU A 267 4.22 -13.90 6.53
C LEU A 267 2.75 -13.53 6.72
N LEU A 268 2.07 -13.14 5.64
CA LEU A 268 0.72 -12.60 5.64
C LEU A 268 -0.14 -13.31 4.57
N PRO A 269 -0.44 -14.60 4.75
CA PRO A 269 -1.11 -15.40 3.73
C PRO A 269 -2.53 -14.94 3.41
N GLU A 270 -3.24 -14.35 4.36
CA GLU A 270 -4.65 -13.93 4.22
C GLU A 270 -4.80 -12.49 3.72
N SER A 271 -3.79 -11.63 3.93
CA SER A 271 -3.87 -10.20 3.61
C SER A 271 -3.93 -9.95 2.10
N VAL A 272 -4.63 -8.91 1.70
CA VAL A 272 -4.44 -8.33 0.35
C VAL A 272 -3.04 -7.71 0.31
N ILE A 273 -2.22 -8.12 -0.64
CA ILE A 273 -0.89 -7.53 -0.87
C ILE A 273 -0.95 -6.75 -2.18
N LYS A 274 -0.93 -5.43 -2.06
CA LYS A 274 -1.20 -4.51 -3.17
C LYS A 274 0.09 -3.91 -3.73
N ILE A 275 0.25 -4.03 -5.05
CA ILE A 275 1.28 -3.28 -5.80
C ILE A 275 0.71 -1.89 -6.03
N SER A 276 1.33 -0.91 -5.40
CA SER A 276 0.81 0.44 -5.35
C SER A 276 1.62 1.40 -6.25
N GLY A 277 1.95 2.58 -5.76
CA GLY A 277 2.67 3.57 -6.56
C GLY A 277 4.02 3.09 -7.09
N GLY A 278 4.38 3.55 -8.28
CA GLY A 278 5.67 3.31 -8.91
C GLY A 278 5.79 2.02 -9.73
N ARG A 279 4.75 1.20 -9.82
CA ARG A 279 4.81 -0.06 -10.58
C ARG A 279 5.03 0.17 -12.08
N GLU A 280 4.39 1.17 -12.67
CA GLU A 280 4.51 1.49 -14.10
C GLU A 280 5.86 2.09 -14.45
N THR A 281 6.53 2.73 -13.50
CA THR A 281 7.84 3.37 -13.71
C THR A 281 8.98 2.38 -13.49
N ASN A 282 8.87 1.49 -12.50
CA ASN A 282 9.95 0.62 -12.08
C ASN A 282 9.89 -0.79 -12.69
N LEU A 283 8.70 -1.23 -13.16
CA LEU A 283 8.49 -2.60 -13.66
C LEU A 283 8.09 -2.55 -15.14
N GLU A 284 8.83 -3.26 -15.99
CA GLU A 284 8.57 -3.31 -17.45
C GLU A 284 7.19 -3.90 -17.77
N ASP A 285 6.69 -4.81 -16.93
CA ASP A 285 5.40 -5.49 -17.06
C ASP A 285 4.29 -4.85 -16.22
N SER A 286 4.53 -3.68 -15.63
CA SER A 286 3.59 -2.95 -14.76
C SER A 286 3.06 -3.77 -13.57
N GLY A 287 3.79 -4.80 -13.14
CA GLY A 287 3.46 -5.64 -12.00
C GLY A 287 2.83 -7.00 -12.31
N GLU A 288 2.75 -7.39 -13.60
CA GLU A 288 2.23 -8.70 -14.03
C GLU A 288 2.95 -9.85 -13.28
N LYS A 289 4.28 -9.81 -13.22
CA LYS A 289 5.09 -10.82 -12.53
C LYS A 289 4.86 -10.82 -11.01
N LEU A 290 4.64 -9.67 -10.41
CA LEU A 290 4.38 -9.58 -8.96
C LEU A 290 3.02 -10.19 -8.58
N LEU A 291 1.99 -10.07 -9.44
CA LEU A 291 0.72 -10.77 -9.27
C LEU A 291 0.87 -12.31 -9.34
N GLN A 292 1.98 -12.80 -9.87
CA GLN A 292 2.37 -14.20 -9.89
C GLN A 292 3.46 -14.52 -8.84
N SER A 293 3.76 -13.58 -7.94
CA SER A 293 4.85 -13.70 -6.96
C SER A 293 4.41 -13.31 -5.54
N GLY A 294 3.12 -13.42 -5.23
CA GLY A 294 2.59 -13.15 -3.89
C GLY A 294 1.65 -11.96 -3.79
N ALA A 295 1.63 -11.02 -4.74
CA ALA A 295 0.64 -9.95 -4.78
C ALA A 295 -0.73 -10.45 -5.28
N ASN A 296 -1.80 -9.79 -4.81
CA ASN A 296 -3.18 -10.02 -5.26
C ASN A 296 -4.02 -8.73 -5.27
N GLY A 297 -3.38 -7.59 -5.35
CA GLY A 297 -4.06 -6.29 -5.49
C GLY A 297 -3.23 -5.27 -6.25
N ILE A 298 -3.90 -4.30 -6.85
CA ILE A 298 -3.29 -3.17 -7.54
C ILE A 298 -4.06 -1.87 -7.30
N ILE A 299 -3.36 -0.74 -7.44
CA ILE A 299 -3.99 0.57 -7.63
C ILE A 299 -3.95 0.90 -9.12
N THR A 300 -5.06 1.34 -9.68
CA THR A 300 -5.21 1.71 -11.10
C THR A 300 -5.56 3.19 -11.25
N GLN A 301 -5.44 3.74 -12.47
CA GLN A 301 -5.68 5.16 -12.81
C GLN A 301 -4.63 6.14 -12.25
N GLY A 302 -3.44 5.65 -11.93
CA GLY A 302 -2.35 6.45 -11.37
C GLY A 302 -2.31 6.47 -9.85
N TYR A 303 -1.32 7.17 -9.32
CA TYR A 303 -1.06 7.23 -7.89
C TYR A 303 -0.75 8.67 -7.44
N LEU A 304 -1.65 9.27 -6.67
CA LEU A 304 -1.54 10.62 -6.09
C LEU A 304 -1.25 11.72 -7.12
N THR A 305 0.04 11.95 -7.42
CA THR A 305 0.54 12.99 -8.33
C THR A 305 1.14 12.42 -9.61
N MET A 306 1.11 11.10 -9.77
CA MET A 306 1.69 10.39 -10.90
C MET A 306 0.60 9.75 -11.75
N ASP A 307 0.77 9.82 -13.06
CA ASP A 307 -0.05 9.08 -14.01
C ASP A 307 0.24 7.58 -13.91
N GLY A 308 -0.74 6.75 -14.28
CA GLY A 308 -0.61 5.30 -14.29
C GLY A 308 -1.40 4.66 -15.42
N ASN A 309 -1.46 3.34 -15.42
CA ASN A 309 -2.27 2.60 -16.37
C ASN A 309 -3.76 2.91 -16.18
N ASP A 310 -4.50 2.95 -17.28
CA ASP A 310 -5.95 2.95 -17.22
C ASP A 310 -6.51 1.56 -16.80
N SER A 311 -7.73 1.54 -16.29
CA SER A 311 -8.38 0.33 -15.79
C SER A 311 -8.51 -0.77 -16.85
N GLN A 312 -8.65 -0.41 -18.14
CA GLN A 312 -8.76 -1.41 -19.22
C GLN A 312 -7.42 -2.10 -19.49
N LYS A 313 -6.31 -1.35 -19.42
CA LYS A 313 -4.97 -1.90 -19.58
C LYS A 313 -4.65 -2.86 -18.43
N ASP A 314 -4.96 -2.46 -17.20
CA ASP A 314 -4.75 -3.30 -16.03
C ASP A 314 -5.63 -4.55 -16.06
N ARG A 315 -6.90 -4.42 -16.41
CA ARG A 315 -7.78 -5.58 -16.56
C ARG A 315 -7.25 -6.58 -17.59
N LYS A 316 -6.80 -6.13 -18.76
CA LYS A 316 -6.20 -7.00 -19.77
C LYS A 316 -4.94 -7.69 -19.28
N MET A 317 -4.11 -7.00 -18.47
CA MET A 317 -2.92 -7.59 -17.83
C MET A 317 -3.33 -8.72 -16.89
N ILE A 318 -4.33 -8.49 -16.03
CA ILE A 318 -4.84 -9.47 -15.06
C ILE A 318 -5.43 -10.69 -15.79
N GLU A 319 -6.31 -10.47 -16.79
CA GLU A 319 -6.92 -11.54 -17.59
C GLU A 319 -5.88 -12.37 -18.38
N LYS A 320 -4.84 -11.74 -18.90
CA LYS A 320 -3.74 -12.40 -19.65
C LYS A 320 -3.04 -13.49 -18.84
N ILE A 321 -2.94 -13.32 -17.53
CA ILE A 321 -2.30 -14.28 -16.61
C ILE A 321 -3.31 -15.22 -15.94
N GLY A 322 -4.57 -15.22 -16.40
CA GLY A 322 -5.61 -16.13 -15.92
C GLY A 322 -6.21 -15.73 -14.57
N LEU A 323 -6.09 -14.47 -14.17
CA LEU A 323 -6.69 -13.92 -12.97
C LEU A 323 -7.95 -13.11 -13.28
N GLU A 324 -8.73 -12.80 -12.27
CA GLU A 324 -10.00 -12.06 -12.33
C GLU A 324 -9.84 -10.69 -11.67
N ALA A 325 -10.43 -9.63 -12.26
CA ALA A 325 -10.43 -8.27 -11.74
C ALA A 325 -11.84 -7.79 -11.43
#